data_39b0d5edd444d6d2512a197fe68be51f
#
_entry.id   39b0d5edd444d6d2512a197fe68be51f
#
_cell.length_a   1.000
_cell.length_b   1.000
_cell.length_c   1.000
_cell.angle_alpha   90.00
_cell.angle_beta   90.00
_cell.angle_gamma   90.00
#
_symmetry.space_group_name_H-M   'P 1'
#
loop_
_entity.id
_entity.type
_entity.pdbx_description
1 polymer ?
#
loop_
_entity_poly.entity_id
_entity_poly.type
_entity_poly.pdbx_seq_one_letter_code
_entity_poly.pdbx_strand_id
1 'polypeptide(L)'
;MAGNTFMYARNLHKIYRKNAISTPVLKGVDMEVAEGEFLSVVGASGSGKSTLMHLLGSLDKPDAGEIYYREKRIDNLSADKRDHLRNHDFGFIFQFYHLLPELTALENVMIPLMIRSSVFSWLGNGSVARKRAITLMEKVGLGHRMHHLPKELSGGEMQRTAIARALIGNPALLFADEPTGNLDEDTGREIVQLLRELNEIDNVTIIMVTHNLEIARGTHRIIKLVAGHVEVPLQLQPEAFGIVRPESFDNLPEDENHPDETRRQAGI
;
A
#
# COMPACT_ATOMS: atom_id res chain seq x y z
N MET A 1 15.30 -17.72 -11.19
CA MET A 1 13.91 -18.10 -10.89
C MET A 1 13.08 -16.87 -11.22
N ALA A 2 12.17 -16.95 -12.19
CA ALA A 2 11.24 -15.86 -12.49
C ALA A 2 10.27 -15.77 -11.31
N GLY A 3 10.49 -14.85 -10.39
CA GLY A 3 9.57 -14.54 -9.32
C GLY A 3 8.26 -14.09 -9.94
N ASN A 4 7.15 -14.47 -9.33
CA ASN A 4 5.80 -14.11 -9.76
C ASN A 4 5.67 -12.57 -9.72
N THR A 5 5.87 -11.90 -10.85
CA THR A 5 5.82 -10.44 -10.95
C THR A 5 4.40 -9.99 -10.66
N PHE A 6 4.20 -9.27 -9.55
CA PHE A 6 2.89 -8.85 -9.06
C PHE A 6 2.39 -7.58 -9.76
N MET A 7 3.30 -6.61 -9.91
CA MET A 7 3.06 -5.38 -10.67
C MET A 7 4.31 -5.01 -11.45
N TYR A 8 4.15 -4.56 -12.68
CA TYR A 8 5.25 -4.00 -13.45
C TYR A 8 4.81 -2.86 -14.35
N ALA A 9 5.77 -2.00 -14.66
CA ALA A 9 5.64 -0.88 -15.57
C ALA A 9 6.70 -0.98 -16.64
N ARG A 10 6.34 -0.61 -17.87
CA ARG A 10 7.25 -0.60 -19.02
C ARG A 10 7.21 0.72 -19.73
N ASN A 11 8.37 1.33 -19.88
CA ASN A 11 8.62 2.57 -20.65
C ASN A 11 7.60 3.67 -20.32
N LEU A 12 7.36 3.92 -18.99
CA LEU A 12 6.38 4.90 -18.56
C LEU A 12 6.85 6.33 -18.82
N HIS A 13 6.00 7.10 -19.48
CA HIS A 13 6.17 8.54 -19.69
C HIS A 13 5.01 9.32 -19.10
N LYS A 14 5.33 10.46 -18.48
CA LYS A 14 4.34 11.43 -18.02
C LYS A 14 4.80 12.85 -18.26
N ILE A 15 3.94 13.65 -18.88
CA ILE A 15 4.18 15.05 -19.21
C ILE A 15 3.00 15.87 -18.69
N TYR A 16 3.25 16.75 -17.73
CA TYR A 16 2.22 17.71 -17.32
C TYR A 16 2.26 18.95 -18.22
N ARG A 17 1.09 19.35 -18.69
CA ARG A 17 0.91 20.50 -19.58
C ARG A 17 0.12 21.57 -18.83
N LYS A 18 0.75 22.75 -18.70
CA LYS A 18 0.07 23.93 -18.13
C LYS A 18 0.29 25.11 -19.08
N ASN A 19 -0.77 25.55 -19.75
CA ASN A 19 -0.72 26.55 -20.81
C ASN A 19 0.25 26.11 -21.94
N ALA A 20 1.21 26.92 -22.29
CA ALA A 20 2.24 26.64 -23.30
C ALA A 20 3.44 25.84 -22.76
N ILE A 21 3.49 25.57 -21.46
CA ILE A 21 4.62 24.87 -20.82
C ILE A 21 4.32 23.38 -20.70
N SER A 22 5.22 22.56 -21.24
CA SER A 22 5.19 21.10 -21.09
C SER A 22 6.37 20.65 -20.22
N THR A 23 6.06 19.97 -19.11
CA THR A 23 7.06 19.50 -18.15
C THR A 23 7.09 17.97 -18.17
N PRO A 24 8.09 17.35 -18.81
CA PRO A 24 8.27 15.90 -18.74
C PRO A 24 8.74 15.49 -17.34
N VAL A 25 7.95 14.66 -16.67
CA VAL A 25 8.22 14.20 -15.29
C VAL A 25 8.74 12.77 -15.26
N LEU A 26 8.16 11.86 -16.03
CA LEU A 26 8.68 10.51 -16.21
C LEU A 26 9.11 10.31 -17.66
N LYS A 27 10.24 9.63 -17.86
CA LYS A 27 10.94 9.59 -19.15
C LYS A 27 11.40 8.15 -19.46
N GLY A 28 10.45 7.24 -19.61
CA GLY A 28 10.75 5.83 -19.91
C GLY A 28 11.13 5.05 -18.65
N VAL A 29 10.25 5.05 -17.64
CA VAL A 29 10.47 4.31 -16.40
C VAL A 29 10.06 2.85 -16.58
N ASP A 30 11.00 1.94 -16.30
CA ASP A 30 10.78 0.50 -16.18
C ASP A 30 10.95 0.09 -14.72
N MET A 31 10.01 -0.69 -14.19
CA MET A 31 10.10 -1.25 -12.84
C MET A 31 9.20 -2.47 -12.68
N GLU A 32 9.51 -3.29 -11.70
CA GLU A 32 8.71 -4.45 -11.31
C GLU A 32 8.65 -4.57 -9.79
N VAL A 33 7.61 -5.20 -9.29
CA VAL A 33 7.37 -5.48 -7.86
C VAL A 33 6.88 -6.91 -7.74
N ALA A 34 7.47 -7.68 -6.82
CA ALA A 34 7.03 -9.03 -6.51
C ALA A 34 5.86 -9.02 -5.51
N GLU A 35 5.06 -10.08 -5.46
CA GLU A 35 4.03 -10.24 -4.44
C GLU A 35 4.66 -10.36 -3.05
N GLY A 36 4.11 -9.65 -2.06
CA GLY A 36 4.68 -9.58 -0.71
C GLY A 36 5.94 -8.72 -0.59
N GLU A 37 6.41 -8.07 -1.66
CA GLU A 37 7.57 -7.19 -1.59
C GLU A 37 7.23 -5.87 -0.91
N PHE A 38 8.12 -5.39 -0.03
CA PHE A 38 8.14 -4.00 0.44
C PHE A 38 9.21 -3.24 -0.34
N LEU A 39 8.79 -2.49 -1.34
CA LEU A 39 9.64 -1.69 -2.22
C LEU A 39 9.63 -0.22 -1.82
N SER A 40 10.80 0.40 -1.70
CA SER A 40 10.94 1.86 -1.60
C SER A 40 11.42 2.49 -2.90
N VAL A 41 10.78 3.59 -3.28
CA VAL A 41 11.22 4.48 -4.37
C VAL A 41 11.76 5.77 -3.74
N VAL A 42 13.05 6.02 -3.89
CA VAL A 42 13.72 7.20 -3.33
C VAL A 42 14.17 8.17 -4.41
N GLY A 43 14.36 9.42 -4.03
CA GLY A 43 14.85 10.46 -4.93
C GLY A 43 14.60 11.86 -4.38
N ALA A 44 15.25 12.87 -4.97
CA ALA A 44 15.06 14.26 -4.60
C ALA A 44 13.61 14.73 -4.82
N SER A 45 13.22 15.85 -4.18
CA SER A 45 11.93 16.48 -4.47
C SER A 45 11.85 16.83 -5.96
N GLY A 46 10.69 16.61 -6.58
CA GLY A 46 10.49 16.84 -8.01
C GLY A 46 11.08 15.77 -8.95
N SER A 47 11.67 14.68 -8.45
CA SER A 47 12.19 13.59 -9.30
C SER A 47 11.11 12.76 -10.00
N GLY A 48 9.83 12.88 -9.59
CA GLY A 48 8.69 12.17 -10.18
C GLY A 48 8.12 11.01 -9.34
N LYS A 49 8.56 10.84 -8.09
CA LYS A 49 8.16 9.72 -7.20
C LYS A 49 6.64 9.61 -7.01
N SER A 50 6.00 10.68 -6.54
CA SER A 50 4.53 10.69 -6.35
C SER A 50 3.79 10.52 -7.67
N THR A 51 4.32 11.09 -8.77
CA THR A 51 3.77 10.86 -10.12
C THR A 51 3.83 9.39 -10.50
N LEU A 52 4.97 8.73 -10.30
CA LEU A 52 5.12 7.30 -10.56
C LEU A 52 4.09 6.50 -9.75
N MET A 53 4.01 6.77 -8.45
CA MET A 53 3.05 6.09 -7.56
C MET A 53 1.59 6.34 -8.00
N HIS A 54 1.23 7.56 -8.41
CA HIS A 54 -0.12 7.86 -8.92
C HIS A 54 -0.45 7.10 -10.20
N LEU A 55 0.51 6.90 -11.10
CA LEU A 55 0.31 6.10 -12.30
C LEU A 55 0.11 4.62 -11.95
N LEU A 56 1.00 4.05 -11.12
CA LEU A 56 0.90 2.65 -10.67
C LEU A 56 -0.41 2.41 -9.92
N GLY A 57 -0.81 3.33 -9.06
CA GLY A 57 -2.06 3.29 -8.31
C GLY A 57 -3.32 3.62 -9.12
N SER A 58 -3.21 3.83 -10.44
CA SER A 58 -4.33 4.20 -11.33
C SER A 58 -5.07 5.49 -10.90
N LEU A 59 -4.41 6.37 -10.14
CA LEU A 59 -4.94 7.71 -9.80
C LEU A 59 -4.81 8.66 -10.99
N ASP A 60 -3.77 8.49 -11.82
CA ASP A 60 -3.56 9.22 -13.06
C ASP A 60 -3.27 8.25 -14.21
N LYS A 61 -3.16 8.74 -15.45
CA LYS A 61 -2.84 7.95 -16.64
C LYS A 61 -1.47 8.34 -17.17
N PRO A 62 -0.65 7.40 -17.65
CA PRO A 62 0.56 7.71 -18.37
C PRO A 62 0.25 8.35 -19.73
N ASP A 63 1.18 9.16 -20.26
CA ASP A 63 1.10 9.65 -21.64
C ASP A 63 1.60 8.60 -22.64
N ALA A 64 2.52 7.71 -22.21
CA ALA A 64 2.97 6.54 -22.96
C ALA A 64 3.50 5.47 -21.99
N GLY A 65 3.64 4.24 -22.49
CA GLY A 65 4.05 3.08 -21.71
C GLY A 65 2.86 2.26 -21.21
N GLU A 66 3.16 1.26 -20.42
CA GLU A 66 2.17 0.26 -19.99
C GLU A 66 2.37 -0.09 -18.53
N ILE A 67 1.26 -0.36 -17.82
CA ILE A 67 1.25 -0.84 -16.43
C ILE A 67 0.45 -2.11 -16.35
N TYR A 68 1.03 -3.12 -15.70
CA TYR A 68 0.41 -4.42 -15.49
C TYR A 68 0.31 -4.74 -14.00
N TYR A 69 -0.84 -5.24 -13.60
CA TYR A 69 -1.11 -5.76 -12.26
C TYR A 69 -1.70 -7.18 -12.38
N ARG A 70 -1.08 -8.16 -11.73
CA ARG A 70 -1.43 -9.58 -11.87
C ARG A 70 -1.62 -9.97 -13.34
N GLU A 71 -0.62 -9.63 -14.15
CA GLU A 71 -0.56 -9.88 -15.60
C GLU A 71 -1.64 -9.19 -16.46
N LYS A 72 -2.50 -8.38 -15.85
CA LYS A 72 -3.53 -7.61 -16.55
C LYS A 72 -3.09 -6.18 -16.75
N ARG A 73 -3.19 -5.67 -17.95
CA ARG A 73 -2.90 -4.27 -18.27
C ARG A 73 -3.94 -3.35 -17.62
N ILE A 74 -3.51 -2.34 -16.86
CA ILE A 74 -4.39 -1.49 -16.07
C ILE A 74 -4.38 -0.01 -16.48
N ASP A 75 -3.38 0.49 -17.19
CA ASP A 75 -3.29 1.88 -17.64
C ASP A 75 -4.38 2.26 -18.65
N ASN A 76 -4.90 1.31 -19.41
CA ASN A 76 -5.93 1.47 -20.43
C ASN A 76 -7.37 1.22 -19.93
N LEU A 77 -7.57 0.95 -18.65
CA LEU A 77 -8.89 0.70 -18.08
C LEU A 77 -9.80 1.94 -18.15
N SER A 78 -11.13 1.70 -18.27
CA SER A 78 -12.15 2.73 -18.10
C SER A 78 -12.14 3.31 -16.68
N ALA A 79 -12.74 4.49 -16.48
CA ALA A 79 -12.82 5.13 -15.16
C ALA A 79 -13.41 4.18 -14.10
N ASP A 80 -14.56 3.57 -14.39
CA ASP A 80 -15.24 2.66 -13.46
C ASP A 80 -14.39 1.44 -13.08
N LYS A 81 -13.65 0.86 -14.04
CA LYS A 81 -12.74 -0.26 -13.76
C LYS A 81 -11.54 0.16 -12.91
N ARG A 82 -11.01 1.37 -13.12
CA ARG A 82 -9.94 1.93 -12.27
C ARG A 82 -10.44 2.22 -10.86
N ASP A 83 -11.68 2.77 -10.73
CA ASP A 83 -12.30 3.01 -9.43
C ASP A 83 -12.53 1.69 -8.68
N HIS A 84 -13.00 0.67 -9.39
CA HIS A 84 -13.15 -0.68 -8.83
C HIS A 84 -11.81 -1.24 -8.35
N LEU A 85 -10.75 -1.16 -9.16
CA LEU A 85 -9.41 -1.63 -8.82
C LEU A 85 -8.87 -0.91 -7.57
N ARG A 86 -8.96 0.43 -7.52
CA ARG A 86 -8.55 1.23 -6.36
C ARG A 86 -9.32 0.88 -5.10
N ASN A 87 -10.61 0.66 -5.24
CA ASN A 87 -11.43 0.34 -4.08
C ASN A 87 -11.23 -1.08 -3.54
N HIS A 88 -10.86 -2.08 -4.37
CA HIS A 88 -10.82 -3.48 -3.97
C HIS A 88 -9.41 -4.03 -3.75
N ASP A 89 -8.46 -3.61 -4.57
CA ASP A 89 -7.12 -4.19 -4.57
C ASP A 89 -6.06 -3.26 -4.00
N PHE A 90 -6.30 -1.92 -4.02
CA PHE A 90 -5.31 -0.92 -3.64
C PHE A 90 -5.69 -0.17 -2.37
N GLY A 91 -4.72 0.02 -1.49
CA GLY A 91 -4.81 0.95 -0.36
C GLY A 91 -3.87 2.14 -0.57
N PHE A 92 -4.24 3.32 -0.06
CA PHE A 92 -3.45 4.53 -0.20
C PHE A 92 -3.22 5.20 1.14
N ILE A 93 -1.96 5.52 1.41
CA ILE A 93 -1.49 6.33 2.54
C ILE A 93 -0.80 7.55 1.93
N PHE A 94 -1.23 8.74 2.31
CA PHE A 94 -0.70 10.00 1.80
C PHE A 94 0.04 10.77 2.90
N GLN A 95 0.95 11.65 2.50
CA GLN A 95 1.68 12.54 3.39
C GLN A 95 0.76 13.44 4.23
N PHE A 96 -0.33 13.94 3.62
CA PHE A 96 -1.35 14.75 4.28
C PHE A 96 -2.57 13.88 4.59
N TYR A 97 -2.51 12.95 5.42
CA TYR A 97 -3.53 12.02 5.96
C TYR A 97 -4.88 11.96 5.21
N HIS A 98 -5.40 13.06 4.70
CA HIS A 98 -6.69 13.23 4.01
C HIS A 98 -7.85 12.61 4.80
N LEU A 99 -7.88 12.84 6.12
CA LEU A 99 -9.01 12.48 6.96
C LEU A 99 -10.10 13.53 6.79
N LEU A 100 -11.35 13.07 6.78
CA LEU A 100 -12.51 13.97 6.77
C LEU A 100 -12.67 14.56 8.17
N PRO A 101 -12.60 15.89 8.32
CA PRO A 101 -12.53 16.54 9.63
C PRO A 101 -13.86 16.45 10.42
N GLU A 102 -14.98 16.19 9.73
CA GLU A 102 -16.31 16.03 10.33
C GLU A 102 -16.55 14.62 10.88
N LEU A 103 -15.71 13.65 10.53
CA LEU A 103 -15.85 12.26 10.92
C LEU A 103 -14.84 11.89 12.00
N THR A 104 -15.26 11.03 12.92
CA THR A 104 -14.37 10.42 13.91
C THR A 104 -13.29 9.55 13.24
N ALA A 105 -12.24 9.18 13.98
CA ALA A 105 -11.21 8.27 13.49
C ALA A 105 -11.80 6.94 12.97
N LEU A 106 -12.71 6.34 13.72
CA LEU A 106 -13.39 5.11 13.33
C LEU A 106 -14.21 5.26 12.05
N GLU A 107 -14.97 6.36 11.93
CA GLU A 107 -15.77 6.64 10.74
C GLU A 107 -14.89 6.88 9.51
N ASN A 108 -13.76 7.60 9.66
CA ASN A 108 -12.77 7.75 8.60
C ASN A 108 -12.25 6.40 8.10
N VAL A 109 -11.96 5.46 9.02
CA VAL A 109 -11.52 4.12 8.65
C VAL A 109 -12.59 3.35 7.87
N MET A 110 -13.87 3.57 8.16
CA MET A 110 -14.99 2.87 7.51
C MET A 110 -15.33 3.37 6.10
N ILE A 111 -14.90 4.58 5.71
CA ILE A 111 -15.25 5.22 4.42
C ILE A 111 -15.09 4.30 3.21
N PRO A 112 -13.95 3.58 3.01
CA PRO A 112 -13.79 2.74 1.82
C PRO A 112 -14.86 1.65 1.70
N LEU A 113 -15.29 1.06 2.81
CA LEU A 113 -16.37 0.07 2.81
C LEU A 113 -17.74 0.70 2.56
N MET A 114 -17.97 1.92 3.03
CA MET A 114 -19.19 2.67 2.73
C MET A 114 -19.30 2.97 1.23
N ILE A 115 -18.21 3.39 0.60
CA ILE A 115 -18.17 3.67 -0.85
C ILE A 115 -18.42 2.42 -1.69
N ARG A 116 -17.93 1.25 -1.24
CA ARG A 116 -18.14 -0.04 -1.93
C ARG A 116 -19.58 -0.54 -1.87
N SER A 117 -20.29 -0.18 -0.82
CA SER A 117 -21.60 -0.74 -0.51
C SER A 117 -22.72 0.11 -1.13
N SER A 118 -23.75 -0.54 -1.69
CA SER A 118 -25.03 0.14 -1.91
C SER A 118 -25.67 0.47 -0.56
N VAL A 119 -26.56 1.47 -0.52
CA VAL A 119 -27.27 1.88 0.71
C VAL A 119 -27.97 0.69 1.38
N PHE A 120 -28.59 -0.20 0.60
CA PHE A 120 -29.26 -1.39 1.12
C PHE A 120 -28.27 -2.43 1.69
N SER A 121 -27.15 -2.64 1.02
CA SER A 121 -26.09 -3.53 1.50
C SER A 121 -25.44 -3.01 2.78
N TRP A 122 -25.30 -1.70 2.91
CA TRP A 122 -24.75 -1.06 4.10
C TRP A 122 -25.66 -1.24 5.33
N LEU A 123 -26.98 -1.16 5.19
CA LEU A 123 -27.94 -1.40 6.28
C LEU A 123 -27.81 -2.83 6.87
N GLY A 124 -27.46 -3.82 6.03
CA GLY A 124 -27.23 -5.20 6.48
C GLY A 124 -25.82 -5.47 7.03
N ASN A 125 -24.81 -4.86 6.46
CA ASN A 125 -23.39 -5.19 6.70
C ASN A 125 -22.63 -4.16 7.55
N GLY A 126 -23.26 -3.03 7.91
CA GLY A 126 -22.61 -1.94 8.65
C GLY A 126 -22.02 -2.37 9.99
N SER A 127 -22.66 -3.33 10.68
CA SER A 127 -22.17 -3.88 11.95
C SER A 127 -20.87 -4.69 11.75
N VAL A 128 -20.75 -5.44 10.65
CA VAL A 128 -19.53 -6.21 10.30
C VAL A 128 -18.39 -5.25 9.93
N ALA A 129 -18.70 -4.24 9.10
CA ALA A 129 -17.74 -3.20 8.74
C ALA A 129 -17.21 -2.47 9.99
N ARG A 130 -18.09 -2.13 10.92
CA ARG A 130 -17.71 -1.48 12.19
C ARG A 130 -16.81 -2.37 13.05
N LYS A 131 -17.15 -3.66 13.21
CA LYS A 131 -16.30 -4.60 13.97
C LYS A 131 -14.90 -4.69 13.37
N ARG A 132 -14.81 -4.81 12.04
CA ARG A 132 -13.52 -4.84 11.34
C ARG A 132 -12.73 -3.54 11.53
N ALA A 133 -13.39 -2.38 11.46
CA ALA A 133 -12.74 -1.09 11.70
C ALA A 133 -12.21 -1.00 13.14
N ILE A 134 -12.96 -1.46 14.14
CA ILE A 134 -12.51 -1.54 15.54
C ILE A 134 -11.25 -2.39 15.65
N THR A 135 -11.25 -3.61 15.11
CA THR A 135 -10.06 -4.48 15.12
C THR A 135 -8.84 -3.83 14.47
N LEU A 136 -9.02 -3.12 13.34
CA LEU A 136 -7.93 -2.40 12.70
C LEU A 136 -7.42 -1.22 13.54
N MET A 137 -8.34 -0.47 14.17
CA MET A 137 -7.95 0.62 15.08
C MET A 137 -7.15 0.09 16.28
N GLU A 138 -7.52 -1.05 16.84
CA GLU A 138 -6.77 -1.72 17.89
C GLU A 138 -5.40 -2.19 17.37
N LYS A 139 -5.34 -2.78 16.18
CA LYS A 139 -4.10 -3.24 15.54
C LYS A 139 -3.09 -2.11 15.32
N VAL A 140 -3.55 -0.91 14.96
CA VAL A 140 -2.67 0.27 14.82
C VAL A 140 -2.45 1.03 16.13
N GLY A 141 -2.91 0.52 17.29
CA GLY A 141 -2.72 1.09 18.61
C GLY A 141 -3.66 2.25 18.95
N LEU A 142 -4.77 2.41 18.22
CA LEU A 142 -5.71 3.54 18.38
C LEU A 142 -7.07 3.15 18.97
N GLY A 143 -7.17 2.02 19.66
CA GLY A 143 -8.42 1.57 20.30
C GLY A 143 -9.05 2.61 21.22
N HIS A 144 -8.24 3.40 21.91
CA HIS A 144 -8.66 4.47 22.82
C HIS A 144 -9.02 5.79 22.12
N ARG A 145 -8.77 5.92 20.81
CA ARG A 145 -8.99 7.14 20.01
C ARG A 145 -10.12 7.06 18.99
N MET A 146 -10.87 5.96 18.95
CA MET A 146 -11.87 5.66 17.91
C MET A 146 -12.92 6.78 17.72
N HIS A 147 -13.28 7.46 18.78
CA HIS A 147 -14.34 8.49 18.79
C HIS A 147 -13.81 9.92 18.69
N HIS A 148 -12.49 10.12 18.57
CA HIS A 148 -11.89 11.43 18.43
C HIS A 148 -12.01 11.93 16.98
N LEU A 149 -12.20 13.24 16.82
CA LEU A 149 -12.13 13.92 15.52
C LEU A 149 -10.65 14.13 15.13
N PRO A 150 -10.34 14.29 13.83
CA PRO A 150 -8.95 14.51 13.37
C PRO A 150 -8.22 15.66 14.10
N LYS A 151 -8.91 16.76 14.42
CA LYS A 151 -8.36 17.90 15.16
C LYS A 151 -7.91 17.57 16.60
N GLU A 152 -8.33 16.45 17.15
CA GLU A 152 -8.04 15.98 18.50
C GLU A 152 -6.92 14.90 18.51
N LEU A 153 -6.41 14.54 17.31
CA LEU A 153 -5.38 13.55 17.11
C LEU A 153 -4.03 14.20 16.85
N SER A 154 -2.96 13.60 17.36
CA SER A 154 -1.59 13.93 16.95
C SER A 154 -1.32 13.55 15.50
N GLY A 155 -0.23 14.05 14.91
CA GLY A 155 0.18 13.68 13.55
C GLY A 155 0.36 12.17 13.37
N GLY A 156 1.01 11.50 14.31
CA GLY A 156 1.18 10.05 14.31
C GLY A 156 -0.14 9.30 14.45
N GLU A 157 -1.08 9.76 15.30
CA GLU A 157 -2.41 9.17 15.44
C GLU A 157 -3.24 9.35 14.15
N MET A 158 -3.15 10.51 13.49
CA MET A 158 -3.78 10.74 12.18
C MET A 158 -3.21 9.81 11.11
N GLN A 159 -1.90 9.59 11.09
CA GLN A 159 -1.24 8.68 10.14
C GLN A 159 -1.63 7.23 10.40
N ARG A 160 -1.65 6.77 11.65
CA ARG A 160 -2.13 5.44 12.02
C ARG A 160 -3.60 5.23 11.64
N THR A 161 -4.45 6.27 11.77
CA THR A 161 -5.83 6.25 11.30
C THR A 161 -5.90 6.11 9.76
N ALA A 162 -5.06 6.85 9.02
CA ALA A 162 -4.97 6.74 7.56
C ALA A 162 -4.48 5.35 7.10
N ILE A 163 -3.56 4.73 7.83
CA ILE A 163 -3.12 3.35 7.61
C ILE A 163 -4.28 2.37 7.82
N ALA A 164 -4.99 2.46 8.94
CA ALA A 164 -6.15 1.61 9.22
C ALA A 164 -7.23 1.76 8.12
N ARG A 165 -7.48 2.99 7.65
CA ARG A 165 -8.38 3.28 6.53
C ARG A 165 -7.91 2.61 5.23
N ALA A 166 -6.61 2.66 4.93
CA ALA A 166 -6.07 2.02 3.74
C ALA A 166 -6.23 0.49 3.77
N LEU A 167 -6.17 -0.12 4.96
CA LEU A 167 -6.26 -1.56 5.18
C LEU A 167 -7.69 -2.12 5.26
N ILE A 168 -8.71 -1.28 5.51
CA ILE A 168 -10.07 -1.76 5.79
C ILE A 168 -10.64 -2.62 4.66
N GLY A 169 -10.23 -2.33 3.43
CA GLY A 169 -10.62 -3.04 2.23
C GLY A 169 -9.91 -4.37 2.00
N ASN A 170 -8.93 -4.75 2.83
CA ASN A 170 -8.03 -5.87 2.58
C ASN A 170 -7.29 -5.74 1.25
N PRO A 171 -6.57 -4.64 1.03
CA PRO A 171 -5.88 -4.44 -0.24
C PRO A 171 -4.76 -5.46 -0.42
N ALA A 172 -4.53 -5.88 -1.67
CA ALA A 172 -3.39 -6.71 -2.02
C ALA A 172 -2.10 -5.87 -2.20
N LEU A 173 -2.26 -4.55 -2.46
CA LEU A 173 -1.17 -3.60 -2.66
C LEU A 173 -1.45 -2.30 -1.92
N LEU A 174 -0.48 -1.87 -1.13
CA LEU A 174 -0.50 -0.61 -0.40
C LEU A 174 0.48 0.38 -1.01
N PHE A 175 -0.01 1.54 -1.39
CA PHE A 175 0.78 2.68 -1.83
C PHE A 175 0.96 3.67 -0.69
N ALA A 176 2.21 4.04 -0.36
CA ALA A 176 2.52 4.97 0.71
C ALA A 176 3.34 6.16 0.17
N ASP A 177 2.71 7.33 0.05
CA ASP A 177 3.35 8.56 -0.41
C ASP A 177 3.86 9.38 0.76
N GLU A 178 5.19 9.38 0.97
CA GLU A 178 5.87 10.10 2.03
C GLU A 178 5.19 9.90 3.41
N PRO A 179 4.96 8.62 3.85
CA PRO A 179 4.10 8.32 5.00
C PRO A 179 4.60 8.88 6.33
N THR A 180 5.81 9.41 6.37
CA THR A 180 6.46 9.99 7.55
C THR A 180 6.83 11.46 7.36
N GLY A 181 6.51 12.05 6.20
CA GLY A 181 7.00 13.38 5.80
C GLY A 181 6.56 14.54 6.70
N ASN A 182 5.50 14.36 7.50
CA ASN A 182 4.97 15.37 8.42
C ASN A 182 5.11 14.96 9.90
N LEU A 183 5.95 13.98 10.20
CA LEU A 183 6.14 13.43 11.53
C LEU A 183 7.57 13.72 12.04
N ASP A 184 7.73 13.77 13.35
CA ASP A 184 9.03 13.71 13.98
C ASP A 184 9.71 12.36 13.72
N GLU A 185 11.01 12.28 13.96
CA GLU A 185 11.81 11.12 13.58
C GLU A 185 11.40 9.84 14.31
N ASP A 186 11.07 9.94 15.61
CA ASP A 186 10.70 8.78 16.42
C ASP A 186 9.34 8.24 16.01
N THR A 187 8.35 9.11 15.88
CA THR A 187 7.02 8.75 15.34
C THR A 187 7.12 8.19 13.91
N GLY A 188 8.00 8.77 13.10
CA GLY A 188 8.26 8.27 11.74
C GLY A 188 8.80 6.84 11.72
N ARG A 189 9.73 6.49 12.62
CA ARG A 189 10.23 5.12 12.77
C ARG A 189 9.13 4.13 13.18
N GLU A 190 8.25 4.54 14.12
CA GLU A 190 7.12 3.72 14.53
C GLU A 190 6.14 3.43 13.37
N ILE A 191 5.87 4.43 12.51
CA ILE A 191 5.03 4.24 11.34
C ILE A 191 5.65 3.26 10.34
N VAL A 192 6.97 3.37 10.10
CA VAL A 192 7.66 2.43 9.20
C VAL A 192 7.69 1.02 9.77
N GLN A 193 7.90 0.90 11.09
CA GLN A 193 7.83 -0.40 11.76
C GLN A 193 6.45 -1.03 11.64
N LEU A 194 5.38 -0.25 11.81
CA LEU A 194 4.01 -0.72 11.59
C LEU A 194 3.80 -1.21 10.15
N LEU A 195 4.29 -0.47 9.14
CA LEU A 195 4.19 -0.90 7.73
C LEU A 195 4.97 -2.19 7.47
N ARG A 196 6.13 -2.36 8.11
CA ARG A 196 6.91 -3.59 8.02
C ARG A 196 6.15 -4.78 8.63
N GLU A 197 5.58 -4.62 9.81
CA GLU A 197 4.77 -5.67 10.45
C GLU A 197 3.57 -6.10 9.58
N LEU A 198 2.91 -5.14 8.94
CA LEU A 198 1.83 -5.42 7.98
C LEU A 198 2.33 -6.18 6.75
N ASN A 199 3.52 -5.88 6.27
CA ASN A 199 4.13 -6.61 5.16
C ASN A 199 4.53 -8.04 5.56
N GLU A 200 5.23 -8.21 6.68
CA GLU A 200 5.78 -9.49 7.12
C GLU A 200 4.69 -10.45 7.64
N ILE A 201 3.70 -9.94 8.39
CA ILE A 201 2.67 -10.78 9.04
C ILE A 201 1.46 -10.99 8.10
N ASP A 202 0.98 -9.93 7.45
CA ASP A 202 -0.22 -9.99 6.61
C ASP A 202 0.11 -10.20 5.12
N ASN A 203 1.40 -10.30 4.75
CA ASN A 203 1.90 -10.46 3.38
C ASN A 203 1.38 -9.40 2.39
N VAL A 204 1.16 -8.17 2.88
CA VAL A 204 0.71 -7.06 2.03
C VAL A 204 1.87 -6.55 1.21
N THR A 205 1.74 -6.51 -0.11
CA THR A 205 2.73 -5.84 -0.98
C THR A 205 2.70 -4.33 -0.72
N ILE A 206 3.87 -3.69 -0.55
CA ILE A 206 3.95 -2.25 -0.26
C ILE A 206 4.88 -1.55 -1.24
N ILE A 207 4.41 -0.46 -1.84
CA ILE A 207 5.24 0.49 -2.59
C ILE A 207 5.24 1.80 -1.81
N MET A 208 6.39 2.16 -1.25
CA MET A 208 6.58 3.41 -0.51
C MET A 208 7.44 4.37 -1.32
N VAL A 209 7.02 5.62 -1.43
CA VAL A 209 7.89 6.70 -1.93
C VAL A 209 8.35 7.56 -0.77
N THR A 210 9.63 7.88 -0.73
CA THR A 210 10.20 8.73 0.31
C THR A 210 11.48 9.43 -0.18
N HIS A 211 11.81 10.56 0.42
CA HIS A 211 13.11 11.19 0.23
C HIS A 211 14.12 10.80 1.31
N ASN A 212 13.68 10.10 2.37
CA ASN A 212 14.51 9.68 3.49
C ASN A 212 15.10 8.28 3.23
N LEU A 213 16.42 8.22 2.98
CA LEU A 213 17.15 6.97 2.74
C LEU A 213 17.21 6.07 3.96
N GLU A 214 17.27 6.62 5.18
CA GLU A 214 17.32 5.82 6.41
C GLU A 214 16.03 4.99 6.55
N ILE A 215 14.89 5.62 6.29
CA ILE A 215 13.59 4.94 6.27
C ILE A 215 13.54 3.87 5.17
N ALA A 216 14.02 4.19 3.97
CA ALA A 216 14.01 3.27 2.84
C ALA A 216 14.86 2.02 3.08
N ARG A 217 15.96 2.12 3.84
CA ARG A 217 16.83 0.97 4.19
C ARG A 217 16.10 -0.16 4.90
N GLY A 218 14.99 0.15 5.54
CA GLY A 218 14.14 -0.84 6.22
C GLY A 218 13.25 -1.67 5.31
N THR A 219 13.34 -1.53 3.99
CA THR A 219 12.51 -2.25 3.01
C THR A 219 13.32 -3.31 2.26
N HIS A 220 12.64 -4.21 1.55
CA HIS A 220 13.31 -5.32 0.86
C HIS A 220 14.19 -4.86 -0.30
N ARG A 221 13.77 -3.79 -1.01
CA ARG A 221 14.50 -3.25 -2.17
C ARG A 221 14.27 -1.75 -2.29
N ILE A 222 15.27 -1.06 -2.81
CA ILE A 222 15.23 0.38 -3.07
C ILE A 222 15.45 0.63 -4.56
N ILE A 223 14.58 1.42 -5.16
CA ILE A 223 14.74 1.99 -6.50
C ILE A 223 15.01 3.49 -6.34
N LYS A 224 16.02 4.01 -7.02
CA LYS A 224 16.32 5.43 -7.05
C LYS A 224 15.77 6.07 -8.32
N LEU A 225 14.91 7.08 -8.15
CA LEU A 225 14.36 7.87 -9.26
C LEU A 225 15.07 9.23 -9.34
N VAL A 226 15.71 9.50 -10.49
CA VAL A 226 16.47 10.73 -10.74
C VAL A 226 15.99 11.37 -12.04
N ALA A 227 15.51 12.59 -11.96
CA ALA A 227 15.08 13.40 -13.11
C ALA A 227 14.12 12.66 -14.07
N GLY A 228 13.26 11.80 -13.52
CA GLY A 228 12.27 11.01 -14.27
C GLY A 228 12.76 9.68 -14.83
N HIS A 229 13.98 9.25 -14.48
CA HIS A 229 14.54 7.95 -14.85
C HIS A 229 14.83 7.10 -13.62
N VAL A 230 14.71 5.79 -13.75
CA VAL A 230 15.17 4.84 -12.73
C VAL A 230 16.68 4.65 -12.89
N GLU A 231 17.44 4.99 -11.86
CA GLU A 231 18.83 4.52 -11.73
C GLU A 231 18.81 3.07 -11.27
N VAL A 232 19.81 2.27 -11.73
CA VAL A 232 19.93 0.83 -11.43
C VAL A 232 19.80 0.58 -9.92
N PRO A 233 19.06 -0.46 -9.48
CA PRO A 233 18.78 -0.72 -8.07
C PRO A 233 20.06 -0.81 -7.26
N LEU A 234 20.15 -0.07 -6.17
CA LEU A 234 21.11 -0.35 -5.10
C LEU A 234 20.69 -1.69 -4.46
N GLN A 235 21.35 -2.78 -4.81
CA GLN A 235 21.24 -4.03 -4.06
C GLN A 235 21.88 -3.81 -2.69
N LEU A 236 21.06 -3.48 -1.69
CA LEU A 236 21.49 -3.49 -0.30
C LEU A 236 21.64 -4.98 0.11
N GLN A 237 22.84 -5.40 0.42
CA GLN A 237 23.07 -6.72 0.99
C GLN A 237 22.39 -6.78 2.37
N PRO A 238 21.50 -7.75 2.66
CA PRO A 238 20.78 -7.85 3.92
C PRO A 238 21.68 -7.97 5.16
N GLU A 239 22.92 -8.40 4.95
CA GLU A 239 23.91 -8.66 6.01
C GLU A 239 24.46 -7.39 6.69
N ALA A 240 24.24 -6.20 6.13
CA ALA A 240 24.75 -4.95 6.70
C ALA A 240 23.94 -4.44 7.91
N PHE A 241 22.80 -5.03 8.25
CA PHE A 241 21.85 -4.48 9.22
C PHE A 241 21.46 -5.40 10.37
N GLY A 242 22.30 -6.36 10.77
CA GLY A 242 22.11 -7.10 12.03
C GLY A 242 20.72 -7.75 12.19
N ILE A 243 20.03 -8.07 11.09
CA ILE A 243 18.77 -8.81 11.13
C ILE A 243 19.12 -10.25 11.42
N VAL A 244 19.14 -10.61 12.70
CA VAL A 244 19.12 -11.99 13.14
C VAL A 244 17.82 -12.57 12.64
N ARG A 245 17.85 -13.44 11.63
CA ARG A 245 16.71 -14.28 11.29
C ARG A 245 16.36 -15.07 12.54
N PRO A 246 15.13 -15.07 13.05
CA PRO A 246 14.75 -16.04 14.06
C PRO A 246 14.99 -17.43 13.45
N GLU A 247 15.71 -18.27 14.18
CA GLU A 247 15.97 -19.66 13.82
C GLU A 247 14.62 -20.32 13.46
N SER A 248 14.63 -21.04 12.35
CA SER A 248 13.52 -21.76 11.75
C SER A 248 12.58 -22.39 12.78
N PHE A 249 11.28 -22.06 12.68
CA PHE A 249 10.20 -22.81 13.34
C PHE A 249 9.99 -24.18 12.65
N ASP A 250 11.03 -25.01 12.64
CA ASP A 250 10.96 -26.38 12.09
C ASP A 250 10.57 -27.42 13.14
N ASN A 251 9.86 -27.03 14.21
CA ASN A 251 9.35 -27.99 15.21
C ASN A 251 7.96 -27.55 15.73
N LEU A 252 6.94 -27.62 14.89
CA LEU A 252 5.57 -27.77 15.37
C LEU A 252 5.11 -29.19 15.04
N PRO A 253 4.55 -29.95 16.02
CA PRO A 253 4.03 -31.28 15.76
C PRO A 253 2.86 -31.19 14.77
N GLU A 254 2.85 -32.10 13.79
CA GLU A 254 1.74 -32.30 12.86
C GLU A 254 0.47 -32.62 13.65
N ASP A 255 -0.57 -31.80 13.49
CA ASP A 255 -1.87 -32.02 14.09
C ASP A 255 -2.58 -33.10 13.28
N GLU A 256 -2.57 -34.34 13.84
CA GLU A 256 -3.27 -35.51 13.34
C GLU A 256 -4.78 -35.35 13.53
N ASN A 257 -5.45 -34.48 12.76
CA ASN A 257 -6.92 -34.52 12.65
C ASN A 257 -7.42 -33.75 11.42
N HIS A 258 -7.18 -34.32 10.24
CA HIS A 258 -7.96 -33.97 9.06
C HIS A 258 -8.82 -35.20 8.67
N PRO A 259 -10.16 -35.13 8.74
CA PRO A 259 -11.01 -36.20 8.23
C PRO A 259 -10.96 -36.22 6.70
N ASP A 260 -10.62 -37.40 6.19
CA ASP A 260 -10.59 -37.85 4.79
C ASP A 260 -11.93 -37.62 4.07
N GLU A 261 -11.99 -36.65 3.15
CA GLU A 261 -13.11 -36.41 2.21
C GLU A 261 -12.94 -37.18 0.90
N THR A 262 -12.56 -38.43 0.95
CA THR A 262 -12.57 -39.34 -0.21
C THR A 262 -13.58 -40.45 -0.07
N ARG A 263 -14.88 -40.14 0.02
CA ARG A 263 -15.97 -41.14 -0.23
C ARG A 263 -17.29 -40.45 -0.54
N ARG A 264 -17.48 -39.97 -1.74
CA ARG A 264 -18.81 -39.84 -2.38
C ARG A 264 -18.68 -39.74 -3.90
N GLN A 265 -18.26 -40.82 -4.53
CA GLN A 265 -18.59 -41.14 -5.91
C GLN A 265 -18.67 -42.64 -6.04
N ALA A 266 -19.84 -43.17 -5.78
CA ALA A 266 -20.39 -44.37 -6.39
C ALA A 266 -21.81 -44.63 -5.83
N GLY A 267 -22.79 -44.61 -6.72
CA GLY A 267 -24.04 -45.30 -6.46
C GLY A 267 -25.33 -44.50 -6.62
N ILE A 268 -25.89 -44.64 -7.83
CA ILE A 268 -27.31 -44.54 -8.26
C ILE A 268 -27.82 -43.10 -8.51
#